data_6b6739364cb812330a0294be717cc967
#
_entry.id   6b6739364cb812330a0294be717cc967
#
_cell.length_a   1.000
_cell.length_b   1.000
_cell.length_c   1.000
_cell.angle_alpha   90.00
_cell.angle_beta   90.00
_cell.angle_gamma   90.00
#
_symmetry.space_group_name_H-M   'P 1'
#
loop_
_entity.id
_entity.type
_entity.pdbx_description
1 polymer ?
#
loop_
_entity_poly.entity_id
_entity_poly.type
_entity_poly.pdbx_seq_one_letter_code
_entity_poly.pdbx_strand_id
1 'polypeptide(L)'
;MRNIFKKESVENYVKADSHLVRTLHAKDLVALGIGAVIGTGIFILPGHEAALHAGPAVVIAFLVAALVSGMVGMAYAEFSSAMPVAGSAYSFGSVIYGEFIGWLLGWALILEYFLAVSAEATGFASYFNDNILAAFGIVLPKALQAGPLEGGVVNLTASLIVLVVAFIIFHGVDLSKRIENIAVVVKVAIIILFIVVGVFYIKKANYVPFYPAKFHSSPFGLGGISTAAATVFFAFIGFDALAANSAETVDPGKNVVKGIIGTVIVAVVLYVAFSFVLTGIVHYSKLNVDDPAAYALKVIHLGGWNKIITLGALIGIFTAMITMFFGGSRLVYALGRDGLLPKFIGKVSSKRAVPTNAIIIATVIQTFFAGMVPLTQLAALINAGTLLAFAFISFGVIPLRRRKDIVNDGFKMPWYPFLPILSGLFSVYFIVMLPSLTKISVSIWLVLGIIFYFVYGINHSKLQNQD
;
A
#
# COMPACT_ATOMS: atom_id res chain seq x y z
N MET A 1 10.67 -19.05 32.14
CA MET A 1 10.81 -17.68 31.56
C MET A 1 10.15 -17.68 30.18
N ARG A 2 9.30 -16.71 29.90
CA ARG A 2 8.69 -16.60 28.57
C ARG A 2 9.77 -16.34 27.52
N ASN A 3 9.71 -17.08 26.41
CA ASN A 3 10.68 -16.94 25.32
C ASN A 3 10.09 -16.06 24.21
N ILE A 4 10.49 -14.78 24.17
CA ILE A 4 10.03 -13.82 23.15
C ILE A 4 10.35 -14.25 21.72
N PHE A 5 11.34 -15.14 21.52
CA PHE A 5 11.70 -15.73 20.24
C PHE A 5 11.10 -17.13 20.02
N LYS A 6 10.10 -17.53 20.85
CA LYS A 6 9.32 -18.76 20.61
C LYS A 6 8.69 -18.67 19.23
N LYS A 7 8.96 -19.66 18.39
CA LYS A 7 8.50 -19.68 17.00
C LYS A 7 7.18 -20.41 16.91
N GLU A 8 6.28 -19.85 16.10
CA GLU A 8 5.02 -20.51 15.77
C GLU A 8 5.27 -21.61 14.74
N SER A 9 4.46 -22.66 14.74
CA SER A 9 4.54 -23.72 13.74
C SER A 9 3.67 -23.39 12.52
N VAL A 10 4.14 -23.79 11.34
CA VAL A 10 3.36 -23.70 10.09
C VAL A 10 2.05 -24.48 10.21
N GLU A 11 2.10 -25.66 10.87
CA GLU A 11 0.94 -26.53 11.05
C GLU A 11 -0.19 -25.87 11.85
N ASN A 12 0.15 -25.08 12.88
CA ASN A 12 -0.84 -24.36 13.68
C ASN A 12 -1.57 -23.31 12.86
N TYR A 13 -0.84 -22.56 12.01
CA TYR A 13 -1.47 -21.61 11.09
C TYR A 13 -2.33 -22.32 10.04
N VAL A 14 -1.84 -23.41 9.42
CA VAL A 14 -2.61 -24.18 8.44
C VAL A 14 -3.89 -24.74 9.08
N LYS A 15 -3.83 -25.24 10.32
CA LYS A 15 -5.03 -25.69 11.06
C LYS A 15 -5.99 -24.52 11.35
N ALA A 16 -5.46 -23.36 11.75
CA ALA A 16 -6.28 -22.17 12.00
C ALA A 16 -7.00 -21.69 10.74
N ASP A 17 -6.37 -21.83 9.59
CA ASP A 17 -6.88 -21.41 8.27
C ASP A 17 -7.67 -22.51 7.54
N SER A 18 -7.85 -23.71 8.14
CA SER A 18 -8.49 -24.87 7.49
C SER A 18 -9.96 -24.65 7.09
N HIS A 19 -10.61 -23.62 7.62
CA HIS A 19 -11.97 -23.20 7.26
C HIS A 19 -12.01 -22.39 5.95
N LEU A 20 -10.86 -21.93 5.43
CA LEU A 20 -10.77 -21.13 4.22
C LEU A 20 -10.79 -22.05 2.99
N VAL A 21 -11.63 -21.72 2.01
CA VAL A 21 -11.82 -22.53 0.80
C VAL A 21 -10.91 -22.00 -0.31
N ARG A 22 -10.10 -22.87 -0.90
CA ARG A 22 -9.21 -22.50 -2.01
C ARG A 22 -9.97 -22.32 -3.31
N THR A 23 -10.17 -21.07 -3.71
CA THR A 23 -10.92 -20.69 -4.93
C THR A 23 -10.18 -19.70 -5.83
N LEU A 24 -9.08 -19.10 -5.36
CA LEU A 24 -8.37 -18.06 -6.09
C LEU A 24 -7.34 -18.67 -7.05
N HIS A 25 -7.41 -18.25 -8.31
CA HIS A 25 -6.42 -18.56 -9.34
C HIS A 25 -5.53 -17.35 -9.63
N ALA A 26 -4.45 -17.52 -10.42
CA ALA A 26 -3.51 -16.45 -10.75
C ALA A 26 -4.18 -15.19 -11.32
N LYS A 27 -5.18 -15.33 -12.19
CA LYS A 27 -5.92 -14.20 -12.76
C LYS A 27 -6.69 -13.40 -11.71
N ASP A 28 -7.29 -14.10 -10.73
CA ASP A 28 -8.03 -13.47 -9.65
C ASP A 28 -7.06 -12.70 -8.75
N LEU A 29 -5.88 -13.28 -8.46
CA LEU A 29 -4.84 -12.64 -7.68
C LEU A 29 -4.24 -11.42 -8.39
N VAL A 30 -4.00 -11.48 -9.70
CA VAL A 30 -3.56 -10.30 -10.47
C VAL A 30 -4.62 -9.20 -10.41
N ALA A 31 -5.91 -9.54 -10.55
CA ALA A 31 -6.99 -8.55 -10.44
C ALA A 31 -7.06 -7.94 -9.04
N LEU A 32 -6.99 -8.76 -7.98
CA LEU A 32 -6.94 -8.30 -6.60
C LEU A 32 -5.72 -7.40 -6.34
N GLY A 33 -4.54 -7.81 -6.84
CA GLY A 33 -3.31 -7.03 -6.70
C GLY A 33 -3.38 -5.69 -7.42
N ILE A 34 -3.86 -5.64 -8.65
CA ILE A 34 -4.12 -4.40 -9.38
C ILE A 34 -5.17 -3.57 -8.64
N GLY A 35 -6.18 -4.23 -8.05
CA GLY A 35 -7.19 -3.63 -7.20
C GLY A 35 -6.59 -2.85 -6.04
N ALA A 36 -5.67 -3.48 -5.32
CA ALA A 36 -5.01 -2.90 -4.15
C ALA A 36 -3.94 -1.85 -4.51
N VAL A 37 -3.12 -2.13 -5.52
CA VAL A 37 -1.94 -1.33 -5.88
C VAL A 37 -2.30 -0.05 -6.64
N ILE A 38 -3.27 -0.10 -7.56
CA ILE A 38 -3.69 1.07 -8.36
C ILE A 38 -4.75 1.87 -7.59
N GLY A 39 -4.29 2.91 -6.89
CA GLY A 39 -5.08 3.89 -6.16
C GLY A 39 -4.57 5.31 -6.41
N THR A 40 -4.57 6.13 -5.38
CA THR A 40 -4.08 7.53 -5.39
C THR A 40 -2.63 7.65 -5.89
N GLY A 41 -1.81 6.63 -5.65
CA GLY A 41 -0.39 6.62 -5.99
C GLY A 41 -0.07 6.95 -7.43
N ILE A 42 -0.83 6.44 -8.41
CA ILE A 42 -0.59 6.74 -9.83
C ILE A 42 -1.20 8.09 -10.27
N PHE A 43 -2.31 8.49 -9.67
CA PHE A 43 -3.01 9.69 -10.14
C PHE A 43 -2.44 11.00 -9.60
N ILE A 44 -1.72 10.97 -8.47
CA ILE A 44 -1.20 12.18 -7.79
C ILE A 44 0.32 12.20 -7.71
N LEU A 45 0.95 11.12 -7.21
CA LEU A 45 2.39 11.14 -6.92
C LEU A 45 3.30 11.42 -8.14
N PRO A 46 3.01 10.96 -9.38
CA PRO A 46 3.84 11.31 -10.52
C PRO A 46 3.98 12.81 -10.73
N GLY A 47 2.90 13.58 -10.55
CA GLY A 47 2.91 15.03 -10.66
C GLY A 47 3.68 15.70 -9.53
N HIS A 48 3.38 15.35 -8.28
CA HIS A 48 4.03 15.90 -7.09
C HIS A 48 5.54 15.63 -7.10
N GLU A 49 5.94 14.38 -7.32
CA GLU A 49 7.36 14.01 -7.27
C GLU A 49 8.15 14.55 -8.47
N ALA A 50 7.51 14.70 -9.63
CA ALA A 50 8.12 15.42 -10.74
C ALA A 50 8.36 16.89 -10.40
N ALA A 51 7.38 17.55 -9.79
CA ALA A 51 7.47 18.97 -9.46
C ALA A 51 8.47 19.27 -8.33
N LEU A 52 8.54 18.40 -7.33
CA LEU A 52 9.29 18.68 -6.09
C LEU A 52 10.71 18.09 -6.07
N HIS A 53 10.94 16.94 -6.75
CA HIS A 53 12.18 16.17 -6.53
C HIS A 53 12.87 15.69 -7.81
N ALA A 54 12.15 15.17 -8.82
CA ALA A 54 12.77 14.42 -9.89
C ALA A 54 12.68 15.06 -11.28
N GLY A 55 11.80 16.05 -11.49
CA GLY A 55 11.49 16.53 -12.83
C GLY A 55 10.92 15.42 -13.73
N PRO A 56 11.14 15.47 -15.03
CA PRO A 56 10.74 14.39 -15.95
C PRO A 56 11.37 13.03 -15.59
N ALA A 57 12.51 13.02 -14.88
CA ALA A 57 13.18 11.80 -14.42
C ALA A 57 12.40 11.05 -13.31
N VAL A 58 11.22 11.53 -12.92
CA VAL A 58 10.28 10.77 -12.07
C VAL A 58 9.97 9.38 -12.65
N VAL A 59 10.04 9.22 -13.98
CA VAL A 59 9.94 7.92 -14.66
C VAL A 59 11.01 6.95 -14.15
N ILE A 60 12.24 7.42 -13.92
CA ILE A 60 13.33 6.62 -13.35
C ILE A 60 13.03 6.27 -11.90
N ALA A 61 12.45 7.20 -11.13
CA ALA A 61 12.03 6.92 -9.76
C ALA A 61 11.02 5.77 -9.68
N PHE A 62 10.02 5.74 -10.58
CA PHE A 62 9.07 4.63 -10.68
C PHE A 62 9.73 3.32 -11.10
N LEU A 63 10.71 3.34 -12.03
CA LEU A 63 11.46 2.13 -12.41
C LEU A 63 12.27 1.58 -11.24
N VAL A 64 12.92 2.43 -10.47
CA VAL A 64 13.69 2.02 -9.29
C VAL A 64 12.77 1.46 -8.21
N ALA A 65 11.65 2.13 -7.91
CA ALA A 65 10.66 1.64 -6.98
C ALA A 65 10.06 0.28 -7.41
N ALA A 66 9.78 0.11 -8.70
CA ALA A 66 9.29 -1.15 -9.28
C ALA A 66 10.31 -2.28 -9.17
N LEU A 67 11.60 -2.00 -9.39
CA LEU A 67 12.67 -2.98 -9.24
C LEU A 67 12.71 -3.50 -7.79
N VAL A 68 12.69 -2.60 -6.83
CA VAL A 68 12.67 -2.96 -5.40
C VAL A 68 11.41 -3.76 -5.06
N SER A 69 10.23 -3.30 -5.50
CA SER A 69 8.95 -3.99 -5.29
C SER A 69 8.95 -5.39 -5.91
N GLY A 70 9.54 -5.54 -7.10
CA GLY A 70 9.67 -6.85 -7.77
C GLY A 70 10.57 -7.81 -6.99
N MET A 71 11.70 -7.34 -6.48
CA MET A 71 12.59 -8.16 -5.65
C MET A 71 11.92 -8.58 -4.35
N VAL A 72 11.27 -7.65 -3.65
CA VAL A 72 10.49 -7.95 -2.44
C VAL A 72 9.33 -8.88 -2.74
N GLY A 73 8.61 -8.65 -3.84
CA GLY A 73 7.52 -9.51 -4.29
C GLY A 73 7.96 -10.96 -4.52
N MET A 74 9.17 -11.18 -5.04
CA MET A 74 9.75 -12.53 -5.16
C MET A 74 10.03 -13.16 -3.78
N ALA A 75 10.46 -12.38 -2.78
CA ALA A 75 10.64 -12.90 -1.43
C ALA A 75 9.28 -13.32 -0.82
N TYR A 76 8.26 -12.48 -0.93
CA TYR A 76 6.89 -12.83 -0.52
C TYR A 76 6.33 -14.05 -1.26
N ALA A 77 6.61 -14.17 -2.55
CA ALA A 77 6.20 -15.32 -3.35
C ALA A 77 6.86 -16.62 -2.86
N GLU A 78 8.14 -16.58 -2.48
CA GLU A 78 8.82 -17.74 -1.87
C GLU A 78 8.22 -18.10 -0.51
N PHE A 79 7.95 -17.12 0.34
CA PHE A 79 7.28 -17.35 1.62
C PHE A 79 5.90 -17.95 1.46
N SER A 80 5.07 -17.39 0.58
CA SER A 80 3.72 -17.91 0.31
C SER A 80 3.73 -19.30 -0.31
N SER A 81 4.79 -19.64 -1.07
CA SER A 81 4.99 -20.96 -1.64
C SER A 81 5.35 -21.99 -0.56
N ALA A 82 6.24 -21.61 0.38
CA ALA A 82 6.69 -22.47 1.47
C ALA A 82 5.65 -22.59 2.60
N MET A 83 4.91 -21.52 2.85
CA MET A 83 3.95 -21.39 3.96
C MET A 83 2.67 -20.71 3.47
N PRO A 84 1.72 -21.46 2.87
CA PRO A 84 0.48 -20.90 2.35
C PRO A 84 -0.53 -20.66 3.49
N VAL A 85 -0.27 -19.62 4.29
CA VAL A 85 -1.05 -19.22 5.46
C VAL A 85 -1.55 -17.79 5.33
N ALA A 86 -2.65 -17.46 5.99
CA ALA A 86 -3.13 -16.09 6.09
C ALA A 86 -2.26 -15.28 7.08
N GLY A 87 -2.25 -13.94 6.92
CA GLY A 87 -1.57 -13.03 7.85
C GLY A 87 -0.27 -12.42 7.32
N SER A 88 0.16 -12.78 6.09
CA SER A 88 1.29 -12.12 5.40
C SER A 88 2.56 -12.02 6.27
N ALA A 89 3.25 -10.89 6.27
CA ALA A 89 4.50 -10.71 7.00
C ALA A 89 4.40 -10.98 8.51
N TYR A 90 3.24 -10.75 9.15
CA TYR A 90 3.03 -11.11 10.55
C TYR A 90 3.26 -12.61 10.80
N SER A 91 2.55 -13.45 10.07
CA SER A 91 2.65 -14.92 10.22
C SER A 91 4.03 -15.44 9.81
N PHE A 92 4.58 -14.93 8.71
CA PHE A 92 5.92 -15.29 8.24
C PHE A 92 6.99 -14.92 9.26
N GLY A 93 6.89 -13.72 9.85
CA GLY A 93 7.79 -13.25 10.90
C GLY A 93 7.74 -14.11 12.16
N SER A 94 6.53 -14.50 12.60
CA SER A 94 6.32 -15.34 13.78
C SER A 94 6.93 -16.73 13.62
N VAL A 95 6.85 -17.31 12.43
CA VAL A 95 7.42 -18.64 12.12
C VAL A 95 8.95 -18.57 12.01
N ILE A 96 9.50 -17.55 11.38
CA ILE A 96 10.93 -17.47 11.06
C ILE A 96 11.76 -16.90 12.21
N TYR A 97 11.32 -15.77 12.75
CA TYR A 97 12.08 -15.01 13.75
C TYR A 97 11.55 -15.17 15.18
N GLY A 98 10.30 -15.62 15.33
CA GLY A 98 9.61 -15.75 16.61
C GLY A 98 8.58 -14.64 16.83
N GLU A 99 7.79 -14.84 17.88
CA GLU A 99 6.59 -14.05 18.18
C GLU A 99 6.83 -12.54 18.27
N PHE A 100 7.90 -12.12 18.93
CA PHE A 100 8.19 -10.70 19.12
C PHE A 100 8.42 -9.97 17.77
N ILE A 101 9.20 -10.57 16.88
CA ILE A 101 9.43 -9.98 15.55
C ILE A 101 8.15 -10.07 14.72
N GLY A 102 7.42 -11.19 14.77
CA GLY A 102 6.09 -11.28 14.14
C GLY A 102 5.16 -10.17 14.62
N TRP A 103 5.11 -9.92 15.92
CA TRP A 103 4.34 -8.81 16.50
C TRP A 103 4.76 -7.46 15.94
N LEU A 104 6.08 -7.15 15.90
CA LEU A 104 6.57 -5.88 15.36
C LEU A 104 6.19 -5.70 13.89
N LEU A 105 6.25 -6.76 13.08
CA LEU A 105 5.82 -6.71 11.69
C LEU A 105 4.30 -6.50 11.60
N GLY A 106 3.50 -7.20 12.40
CA GLY A 106 2.05 -6.97 12.49
C GLY A 106 1.71 -5.55 12.92
N TRP A 107 2.45 -4.99 13.88
CA TRP A 107 2.28 -3.62 14.36
C TRP A 107 2.63 -2.58 13.28
N ALA A 108 3.68 -2.84 12.49
CA ALA A 108 4.04 -2.02 11.33
C ALA A 108 2.98 -2.09 10.23
N LEU A 109 2.43 -3.28 9.95
CA LEU A 109 1.34 -3.45 8.99
C LEU A 109 0.02 -2.79 9.44
N ILE A 110 -0.27 -2.69 10.75
CA ILE A 110 -1.43 -1.89 11.22
C ILE A 110 -1.27 -0.44 10.77
N LEU A 111 -0.09 0.15 10.94
CA LEU A 111 0.19 1.51 10.47
C LEU A 111 -0.03 1.62 8.95
N GLU A 112 0.49 0.67 8.19
CA GLU A 112 0.33 0.62 6.74
C GLU A 112 -1.13 0.63 6.32
N TYR A 113 -1.90 -0.39 6.72
CA TYR A 113 -3.30 -0.53 6.29
C TYR A 113 -4.20 0.61 6.76
N PHE A 114 -3.98 1.13 7.98
CA PHE A 114 -4.82 2.20 8.51
C PHE A 114 -4.53 3.52 7.81
N LEU A 115 -3.26 3.86 7.62
CA LEU A 115 -2.91 5.10 6.93
C LEU A 115 -3.13 5.00 5.42
N ALA A 116 -3.09 3.81 4.80
CA ALA A 116 -3.38 3.65 3.38
C ALA A 116 -4.80 4.10 3.05
N VAL A 117 -5.80 3.71 3.85
CA VAL A 117 -7.19 4.20 3.68
C VAL A 117 -7.25 5.72 3.82
N SER A 118 -6.50 6.31 4.77
CA SER A 118 -6.45 7.77 4.95
C SER A 118 -5.81 8.48 3.76
N ALA A 119 -4.72 7.93 3.22
CA ALA A 119 -4.03 8.46 2.04
C ALA A 119 -4.91 8.37 0.79
N GLU A 120 -5.58 7.24 0.58
CA GLU A 120 -6.53 7.10 -0.51
C GLU A 120 -7.70 8.09 -0.37
N ALA A 121 -8.21 8.32 0.85
CA ALA A 121 -9.28 9.26 1.12
C ALA A 121 -8.89 10.71 0.81
N THR A 122 -7.64 11.13 1.13
CA THR A 122 -7.17 12.47 0.77
C THR A 122 -7.07 12.64 -0.74
N GLY A 123 -6.58 11.63 -1.46
CA GLY A 123 -6.57 11.64 -2.92
C GLY A 123 -7.97 11.64 -3.54
N PHE A 124 -8.91 10.88 -2.97
CA PHE A 124 -10.32 10.92 -3.37
C PHE A 124 -10.88 12.34 -3.21
N ALA A 125 -10.61 12.98 -2.06
CA ALA A 125 -11.10 14.33 -1.77
C ALA A 125 -10.62 15.35 -2.79
N SER A 126 -9.35 15.30 -3.20
CA SER A 126 -8.77 16.20 -4.21
C SER A 126 -9.56 16.11 -5.53
N TYR A 127 -9.68 14.88 -6.08
CA TYR A 127 -10.43 14.68 -7.32
C TYR A 127 -11.91 15.03 -7.21
N PHE A 128 -12.53 14.71 -6.09
CA PHE A 128 -13.96 14.97 -5.86
C PHE A 128 -14.26 16.46 -5.74
N ASN A 129 -13.46 17.19 -4.96
CA ASN A 129 -13.66 18.62 -4.73
C ASN A 129 -13.44 19.43 -6.02
N ASP A 130 -12.32 19.19 -6.72
CA ASP A 130 -11.90 20.02 -7.85
C ASP A 130 -12.64 19.71 -9.14
N ASN A 131 -13.29 18.56 -9.23
CA ASN A 131 -13.96 18.18 -10.47
C ASN A 131 -15.46 17.88 -10.29
N ILE A 132 -15.90 17.30 -9.18
CA ILE A 132 -17.32 17.00 -8.95
C ILE A 132 -18.02 18.17 -8.26
N LEU A 133 -17.57 18.59 -7.07
CA LEU A 133 -18.21 19.71 -6.36
C LEU A 133 -18.12 21.00 -7.17
N ALA A 134 -16.95 21.28 -7.76
CA ALA A 134 -16.76 22.46 -8.60
C ALA A 134 -17.69 22.47 -9.83
N ALA A 135 -18.02 21.31 -10.41
CA ALA A 135 -18.98 21.21 -11.53
C ALA A 135 -20.42 21.58 -11.13
N PHE A 136 -20.75 21.43 -9.84
CA PHE A 136 -22.05 21.87 -9.27
C PHE A 136 -21.97 23.31 -8.70
N GLY A 137 -20.87 24.03 -8.91
CA GLY A 137 -20.65 25.37 -8.38
C GLY A 137 -20.39 25.41 -6.86
N ILE A 138 -20.12 24.26 -6.24
CA ILE A 138 -19.83 24.13 -4.82
C ILE A 138 -18.32 24.23 -4.62
N VAL A 139 -17.88 25.30 -3.98
CA VAL A 139 -16.48 25.48 -3.57
C VAL A 139 -16.41 25.46 -2.06
N LEU A 140 -15.78 24.44 -1.50
CA LEU A 140 -15.59 24.36 -0.06
C LEU A 140 -14.65 25.49 0.42
N PRO A 141 -14.86 26.07 1.61
CA PRO A 141 -13.87 26.96 2.22
C PRO A 141 -12.54 26.23 2.41
N LYS A 142 -11.42 26.94 2.27
CA LYS A 142 -10.07 26.36 2.46
C LYS A 142 -9.91 25.64 3.80
N ALA A 143 -10.59 26.13 4.84
CA ALA A 143 -10.63 25.48 6.15
C ALA A 143 -11.15 24.03 6.14
N LEU A 144 -11.98 23.66 5.15
CA LEU A 144 -12.61 22.34 5.01
C LEU A 144 -11.99 21.49 3.88
N GLN A 145 -11.06 22.04 3.11
CA GLN A 145 -10.41 21.32 2.00
C GLN A 145 -9.13 20.61 2.41
N ALA A 146 -8.47 21.09 3.47
CA ALA A 146 -7.14 20.63 3.86
C ALA A 146 -6.99 20.58 5.38
N GLY A 147 -6.02 19.79 5.85
CA GLY A 147 -5.64 19.73 7.25
C GLY A 147 -4.80 20.94 7.70
N PRO A 148 -4.47 21.03 9.02
CA PRO A 148 -3.72 22.15 9.58
C PRO A 148 -2.34 22.35 8.94
N LEU A 149 -1.69 21.29 8.50
CA LEU A 149 -0.35 21.35 7.90
C LEU A 149 -0.35 21.97 6.48
N GLU A 150 -1.51 22.07 5.86
CA GLU A 150 -1.71 22.70 4.54
C GLU A 150 -2.48 24.02 4.64
N GLY A 151 -2.64 24.54 5.86
CA GLY A 151 -3.28 25.83 6.13
C GLY A 151 -4.81 25.80 6.10
N GLY A 152 -5.41 24.61 6.25
CA GLY A 152 -6.83 24.38 6.53
C GLY A 152 -7.07 24.09 8.00
N VAL A 153 -8.23 23.49 8.29
CA VAL A 153 -8.59 22.96 9.62
C VAL A 153 -8.80 21.46 9.54
N VAL A 154 -9.55 21.00 8.53
CA VAL A 154 -9.84 19.58 8.32
C VAL A 154 -10.18 19.33 6.86
N ASN A 155 -9.68 18.24 6.30
CA ASN A 155 -10.16 17.75 5.00
C ASN A 155 -11.49 17.00 5.22
N LEU A 156 -12.58 17.76 5.11
CA LEU A 156 -13.92 17.25 5.40
C LEU A 156 -14.32 16.12 4.43
N THR A 157 -14.05 16.30 3.14
CA THR A 157 -14.38 15.30 2.12
C THR A 157 -13.65 13.99 2.36
N ALA A 158 -12.35 14.05 2.70
CA ALA A 158 -11.56 12.87 3.05
C ALA A 158 -12.11 12.17 4.29
N SER A 159 -12.47 12.91 5.33
CA SER A 159 -13.08 12.35 6.54
C SER A 159 -14.42 11.68 6.25
N LEU A 160 -15.28 12.30 5.45
CA LEU A 160 -16.60 11.75 5.11
C LEU A 160 -16.52 10.48 4.26
N ILE A 161 -15.62 10.42 3.28
CA ILE A 161 -15.50 9.20 2.45
C ILE A 161 -14.99 8.01 3.25
N VAL A 162 -14.11 8.22 4.25
CA VAL A 162 -13.71 7.15 5.19
C VAL A 162 -14.91 6.62 5.94
N LEU A 163 -15.80 7.49 6.43
CA LEU A 163 -17.03 7.07 7.12
C LEU A 163 -17.97 6.26 6.21
N VAL A 164 -18.08 6.66 4.92
CA VAL A 164 -18.87 5.91 3.92
C VAL A 164 -18.30 4.51 3.71
N VAL A 165 -16.98 4.40 3.51
CA VAL A 165 -16.31 3.11 3.34
C VAL A 165 -16.46 2.24 4.60
N ALA A 166 -16.25 2.83 5.77
CA ALA A 166 -16.42 2.16 7.05
C ALA A 166 -17.85 1.63 7.23
N PHE A 167 -18.87 2.42 6.85
CA PHE A 167 -20.27 2.01 6.88
C PHE A 167 -20.51 0.79 5.99
N ILE A 168 -19.96 0.77 4.78
CA ILE A 168 -20.08 -0.37 3.85
C ILE A 168 -19.43 -1.62 4.47
N ILE A 169 -18.20 -1.52 4.96
CA ILE A 169 -17.47 -2.64 5.58
C ILE A 169 -18.19 -3.14 6.84
N PHE A 170 -18.71 -2.23 7.68
CA PHE A 170 -19.42 -2.56 8.91
C PHE A 170 -20.69 -3.37 8.67
N HIS A 171 -21.37 -3.17 7.54
CA HIS A 171 -22.57 -3.92 7.18
C HIS A 171 -22.26 -5.26 6.50
N GLY A 172 -20.97 -5.59 6.31
CA GLY A 172 -20.58 -6.88 5.73
C GLY A 172 -20.88 -6.97 4.24
N VAL A 173 -20.87 -5.84 3.53
CA VAL A 173 -20.98 -5.82 2.08
C VAL A 173 -19.62 -6.28 1.53
N ASP A 174 -19.50 -7.59 1.28
CA ASP A 174 -18.46 -8.10 0.40
C ASP A 174 -18.71 -7.51 -0.98
N LEU A 175 -17.81 -6.63 -1.44
CA LEU A 175 -17.81 -6.29 -2.86
C LEU A 175 -17.66 -7.61 -3.61
N SER A 176 -18.70 -8.03 -4.33
CA SER A 176 -18.63 -9.29 -5.04
C SER A 176 -17.40 -9.25 -5.95
N LYS A 177 -16.66 -10.34 -6.07
CA LYS A 177 -15.50 -10.46 -6.99
C LYS A 177 -15.78 -9.85 -8.38
N ARG A 178 -17.04 -9.90 -8.80
CA ARG A 178 -17.47 -9.34 -10.08
C ARG A 178 -17.40 -7.81 -10.11
N ILE A 179 -17.84 -7.14 -9.03
CA ILE A 179 -17.80 -5.66 -8.93
C ILE A 179 -16.35 -5.20 -8.83
N GLU A 180 -15.55 -5.88 -8.03
CA GLU A 180 -14.10 -5.59 -7.89
C GLU A 180 -13.39 -5.77 -9.23
N ASN A 181 -13.61 -6.86 -9.95
CA ASN A 181 -13.04 -7.09 -11.27
C ASN A 181 -13.48 -6.03 -12.29
N ILE A 182 -14.76 -5.61 -12.28
CA ILE A 182 -15.24 -4.52 -13.14
C ILE A 182 -14.52 -3.21 -12.81
N ALA A 183 -14.40 -2.87 -11.52
CA ALA A 183 -13.71 -1.66 -11.10
C ALA A 183 -12.23 -1.66 -11.50
N VAL A 184 -11.55 -2.82 -11.40
CA VAL A 184 -10.16 -3.00 -11.88
C VAL A 184 -10.07 -2.78 -13.38
N VAL A 185 -10.96 -3.36 -14.18
CA VAL A 185 -10.98 -3.14 -15.63
C VAL A 185 -11.21 -1.66 -15.97
N VAL A 186 -12.14 -1.01 -15.29
CA VAL A 186 -12.45 0.41 -15.50
C VAL A 186 -11.23 1.29 -15.20
N LYS A 187 -10.58 1.12 -14.04
CA LYS A 187 -9.42 1.95 -13.68
C LYS A 187 -8.22 1.73 -14.59
N VAL A 188 -7.94 0.49 -15.00
CA VAL A 188 -6.87 0.19 -15.96
C VAL A 188 -7.20 0.79 -17.33
N ALA A 189 -8.43 0.65 -17.82
CA ALA A 189 -8.87 1.23 -19.07
C ALA A 189 -8.74 2.77 -19.10
N ILE A 190 -9.02 3.42 -17.98
CA ILE A 190 -8.91 4.89 -17.85
C ILE A 190 -7.44 5.34 -17.84
N ILE A 191 -6.55 4.60 -17.17
CA ILE A 191 -5.11 4.89 -17.22
C ILE A 191 -4.59 4.73 -18.65
N ILE A 192 -4.95 3.63 -19.34
CA ILE A 192 -4.60 3.41 -20.74
C ILE A 192 -5.16 4.53 -21.63
N LEU A 193 -6.40 4.92 -21.41
CA LEU A 193 -7.03 6.03 -22.14
C LEU A 193 -6.26 7.33 -21.96
N PHE A 194 -5.86 7.68 -20.72
CA PHE A 194 -5.00 8.85 -20.47
C PHE A 194 -3.67 8.77 -21.23
N ILE A 195 -3.02 7.61 -21.21
CA ILE A 195 -1.75 7.39 -21.92
C ILE A 195 -1.95 7.55 -23.42
N VAL A 196 -2.93 6.85 -24.00
CA VAL A 196 -3.17 6.86 -25.47
C VAL A 196 -3.55 8.24 -25.96
N VAL A 197 -4.44 8.92 -25.26
CA VAL A 197 -4.83 10.30 -25.64
C VAL A 197 -3.67 11.26 -25.42
N GLY A 198 -3.00 11.18 -24.26
CA GLY A 198 -1.96 12.11 -23.88
C GLY A 198 -0.70 12.06 -24.73
N VAL A 199 -0.35 10.89 -25.28
CA VAL A 199 0.83 10.72 -26.17
C VAL A 199 0.82 11.71 -27.35
N PHE A 200 -0.35 12.02 -27.91
CA PHE A 200 -0.47 12.96 -29.04
C PHE A 200 -0.22 14.42 -28.66
N TYR A 201 -0.21 14.75 -27.39
CA TYR A 201 -0.02 16.11 -26.86
C TYR A 201 1.33 16.32 -26.18
N ILE A 202 2.24 15.35 -26.29
CA ILE A 202 3.58 15.44 -25.71
C ILE A 202 4.36 16.56 -26.42
N LYS A 203 4.92 17.46 -25.61
CA LYS A 203 5.83 18.54 -26.05
C LYS A 203 7.25 18.17 -25.61
N LYS A 204 8.15 17.94 -26.56
CA LYS A 204 9.56 17.58 -26.27
C LYS A 204 10.25 18.60 -25.36
N ALA A 205 9.87 19.88 -25.44
CA ALA A 205 10.39 20.94 -24.59
C ALA A 205 10.11 20.71 -23.08
N ASN A 206 9.03 19.99 -22.73
CA ASN A 206 8.69 19.69 -21.35
C ASN A 206 9.68 18.71 -20.69
N TYR A 207 10.46 17.99 -21.49
CA TYR A 207 11.50 17.08 -20.99
C TYR A 207 12.88 17.72 -20.84
N VAL A 208 12.99 19.06 -21.03
CA VAL A 208 14.28 19.75 -20.95
C VAL A 208 14.29 20.72 -19.76
N PRO A 209 15.19 20.53 -18.78
CA PRO A 209 16.12 19.41 -18.66
C PRO A 209 15.38 18.14 -18.19
N PHE A 210 15.71 16.98 -18.78
CA PHE A 210 15.13 15.69 -18.35
C PHE A 210 15.54 15.34 -16.93
N TYR A 211 16.75 15.73 -16.56
CA TYR A 211 17.36 15.56 -15.25
C TYR A 211 17.70 16.94 -14.68
N PRO A 212 16.81 17.58 -13.93
CA PRO A 212 17.11 18.87 -13.31
C PRO A 212 18.32 18.76 -12.39
N ALA A 213 19.31 19.62 -12.61
CA ALA A 213 20.52 19.64 -11.82
C ALA A 213 20.26 20.13 -10.39
N LYS A 214 21.04 19.65 -9.45
CA LYS A 214 21.02 20.15 -8.08
C LYS A 214 21.76 21.50 -8.04
N PHE A 215 21.05 22.58 -7.74
CA PHE A 215 21.62 23.89 -7.48
C PHE A 215 21.44 24.22 -5.98
N HIS A 216 22.55 24.40 -5.24
CA HIS A 216 22.58 24.76 -3.83
C HIS A 216 21.63 23.87 -2.96
N SER A 217 20.52 24.44 -2.48
CA SER A 217 19.52 23.76 -1.65
C SER A 217 18.40 23.07 -2.44
N SER A 218 18.50 23.01 -3.77
CA SER A 218 17.48 22.36 -4.60
C SER A 218 17.39 20.87 -4.28
N PRO A 219 16.18 20.31 -4.10
CA PRO A 219 15.97 18.88 -3.83
C PRO A 219 16.19 17.97 -5.04
N PHE A 220 16.52 18.53 -6.22
CA PHE A 220 16.70 17.77 -7.46
C PHE A 220 18.03 16.99 -7.52
N GLY A 221 18.31 16.41 -8.66
CA GLY A 221 19.50 15.60 -8.88
C GLY A 221 19.30 14.11 -8.49
N LEU A 222 20.39 13.35 -8.36
CA LEU A 222 20.31 11.92 -7.98
C LEU A 222 19.65 11.73 -6.61
N GLY A 223 19.92 12.62 -5.66
CA GLY A 223 19.25 12.62 -4.35
C GLY A 223 17.75 12.83 -4.48
N GLY A 224 17.32 13.73 -5.37
CA GLY A 224 15.91 13.97 -5.65
C GLY A 224 15.21 12.75 -6.27
N ILE A 225 15.85 12.08 -7.24
CA ILE A 225 15.33 10.83 -7.82
C ILE A 225 15.22 9.74 -6.74
N SER A 226 16.20 9.63 -5.84
CA SER A 226 16.16 8.65 -4.75
C SER A 226 15.04 8.95 -3.75
N THR A 227 14.82 10.22 -3.42
CA THR A 227 13.71 10.65 -2.56
C THR A 227 12.37 10.38 -3.24
N ALA A 228 12.24 10.75 -4.52
CA ALA A 228 11.06 10.46 -5.31
C ALA A 228 10.80 8.94 -5.37
N ALA A 229 11.83 8.10 -5.60
CA ALA A 229 11.68 6.65 -5.63
C ALA A 229 11.17 6.09 -4.29
N ALA A 230 11.70 6.60 -3.17
CA ALA A 230 11.22 6.22 -1.84
C ALA A 230 9.78 6.66 -1.58
N THR A 231 9.34 7.81 -2.14
CA THR A 231 7.96 8.30 -1.99
C THR A 231 7.00 7.55 -2.92
N VAL A 232 7.32 7.42 -4.22
CA VAL A 232 6.45 6.73 -5.19
C VAL A 232 6.38 5.22 -4.95
N PHE A 233 7.23 4.68 -4.09
CA PHE A 233 7.13 3.29 -3.64
C PHE A 233 5.74 3.00 -3.05
N PHE A 234 5.09 3.98 -2.42
CA PHE A 234 3.70 3.90 -1.98
C PHE A 234 2.75 3.38 -3.07
N ALA A 235 2.98 3.77 -4.34
CA ALA A 235 2.14 3.35 -5.45
C ALA A 235 2.24 1.84 -5.77
N PHE A 236 3.22 1.13 -5.23
CA PHE A 236 3.38 -0.31 -5.40
C PHE A 236 2.90 -1.12 -4.18
N ILE A 237 2.54 -0.46 -3.07
CA ILE A 237 2.05 -1.13 -1.86
C ILE A 237 0.71 -1.81 -2.15
N GLY A 238 0.51 -3.00 -1.58
CA GLY A 238 -0.71 -3.80 -1.70
C GLY A 238 -0.50 -5.17 -2.35
N PHE A 239 0.62 -5.42 -3.05
CA PHE A 239 0.91 -6.77 -3.56
C PHE A 239 1.17 -7.80 -2.43
N ASP A 240 1.60 -7.36 -1.27
CA ASP A 240 1.80 -8.16 -0.07
C ASP A 240 0.48 -8.72 0.49
N ALA A 241 -0.65 -8.03 0.25
CA ALA A 241 -1.98 -8.53 0.54
C ALA A 241 -2.31 -9.82 -0.25
N LEU A 242 -1.68 -10.03 -1.42
CA LEU A 242 -1.80 -11.29 -2.16
C LEU A 242 -1.18 -12.47 -1.40
N ALA A 243 -0.10 -12.23 -0.67
CA ALA A 243 0.50 -13.23 0.21
C ALA A 243 -0.43 -13.60 1.37
N ALA A 244 -1.21 -12.65 1.90
CA ALA A 244 -2.22 -12.92 2.91
C ALA A 244 -3.37 -13.80 2.39
N ASN A 245 -3.63 -13.81 1.07
CA ASN A 245 -4.64 -14.66 0.43
C ASN A 245 -4.11 -16.02 -0.01
N SER A 246 -2.87 -16.39 0.35
CA SER A 246 -2.26 -17.66 -0.05
C SER A 246 -3.02 -18.89 0.46
N ALA A 247 -3.64 -18.79 1.64
CA ALA A 247 -4.47 -19.86 2.20
C ALA A 247 -5.74 -20.14 1.38
N GLU A 248 -6.28 -19.14 0.68
CA GLU A 248 -7.46 -19.25 -0.19
C GLU A 248 -7.09 -19.54 -1.67
N THR A 249 -5.80 -19.72 -1.97
CA THR A 249 -5.31 -19.85 -3.33
C THR A 249 -5.17 -21.33 -3.73
N VAL A 250 -5.65 -21.65 -4.92
CA VAL A 250 -5.43 -22.96 -5.56
C VAL A 250 -3.96 -23.02 -6.02
N ASP A 251 -3.23 -24.08 -5.68
CA ASP A 251 -1.79 -24.22 -5.96
C ASP A 251 -0.99 -22.93 -5.66
N PRO A 252 -0.91 -22.55 -4.36
CA PRO A 252 -0.34 -21.26 -3.97
C PRO A 252 1.10 -21.07 -4.44
N GLY A 253 1.89 -22.16 -4.50
CA GLY A 253 3.27 -22.14 -4.97
C GLY A 253 3.44 -21.66 -6.43
N LYS A 254 2.38 -21.72 -7.24
CA LYS A 254 2.39 -21.22 -8.61
C LYS A 254 1.53 -19.97 -8.78
N ASN A 255 0.32 -19.98 -8.23
CA ASN A 255 -0.66 -18.92 -8.51
C ASN A 255 -0.37 -17.64 -7.74
N VAL A 256 0.09 -17.71 -6.47
CA VAL A 256 0.50 -16.51 -5.73
C VAL A 256 1.70 -15.83 -6.40
N VAL A 257 2.69 -16.64 -6.84
CA VAL A 257 3.86 -16.14 -7.57
C VAL A 257 3.44 -15.36 -8.82
N LYS A 258 2.58 -15.99 -9.67
CA LYS A 258 2.05 -15.32 -10.88
C LYS A 258 1.22 -14.08 -10.54
N GLY A 259 0.47 -14.13 -9.45
CA GLY A 259 -0.32 -13.00 -8.95
C GLY A 259 0.55 -11.80 -8.60
N ILE A 260 1.56 -12.00 -7.75
CA ILE A 260 2.47 -10.94 -7.30
C ILE A 260 3.28 -10.38 -8.48
N ILE A 261 3.96 -11.23 -9.23
CA ILE A 261 4.80 -10.80 -10.36
C ILE A 261 3.94 -10.12 -11.44
N GLY A 262 2.78 -10.71 -11.77
CA GLY A 262 1.87 -10.13 -12.76
C GLY A 262 1.37 -8.75 -12.34
N THR A 263 1.00 -8.57 -11.07
CA THR A 263 0.59 -7.25 -10.53
C THR A 263 1.70 -6.23 -10.67
N VAL A 264 2.93 -6.55 -10.25
CA VAL A 264 4.06 -5.62 -10.32
C VAL A 264 4.39 -5.26 -11.78
N ILE A 265 4.38 -6.23 -12.71
CA ILE A 265 4.64 -5.97 -14.14
C ILE A 265 3.58 -5.01 -14.70
N VAL A 266 2.30 -5.26 -14.45
CA VAL A 266 1.22 -4.37 -14.92
C VAL A 266 1.37 -2.98 -14.32
N ALA A 267 1.60 -2.89 -13.02
CA ALA A 267 1.77 -1.62 -12.33
C ALA A 267 2.94 -0.81 -12.90
N VAL A 268 4.13 -1.41 -13.07
CA VAL A 268 5.29 -0.68 -13.58
C VAL A 268 5.08 -0.15 -15.01
N VAL A 269 4.50 -0.98 -15.89
CA VAL A 269 4.22 -0.55 -17.27
C VAL A 269 3.28 0.65 -17.30
N LEU A 270 2.20 0.59 -16.53
CA LEU A 270 1.22 1.68 -16.46
C LEU A 270 1.81 2.93 -15.81
N TYR A 271 2.55 2.80 -14.70
CA TYR A 271 3.07 3.94 -13.95
C TYR A 271 4.17 4.68 -14.72
N VAL A 272 5.08 3.94 -15.35
CA VAL A 272 6.13 4.51 -16.18
C VAL A 272 5.54 5.24 -17.39
N ALA A 273 4.61 4.60 -18.10
CA ALA A 273 3.97 5.20 -19.26
C ALA A 273 3.12 6.42 -18.87
N PHE A 274 2.35 6.32 -17.79
CA PHE A 274 1.54 7.43 -17.26
C PHE A 274 2.40 8.63 -16.87
N SER A 275 3.45 8.41 -16.09
CA SER A 275 4.37 9.46 -15.63
C SER A 275 5.10 10.14 -16.79
N PHE A 276 5.51 9.35 -17.78
CA PHE A 276 6.13 9.85 -18.98
C PHE A 276 5.19 10.77 -19.77
N VAL A 277 3.96 10.31 -20.01
CA VAL A 277 2.96 11.11 -20.73
C VAL A 277 2.58 12.37 -19.93
N LEU A 278 2.35 12.26 -18.62
CA LEU A 278 1.99 13.38 -17.76
C LEU A 278 3.03 14.51 -17.84
N THR A 279 4.31 14.17 -17.64
CA THR A 279 5.41 15.15 -17.69
C THR A 279 5.69 15.65 -19.10
N GLY A 280 5.27 14.92 -20.13
CA GLY A 280 5.33 15.36 -21.53
C GLY A 280 4.23 16.36 -21.91
N ILE A 281 3.03 16.22 -21.35
CA ILE A 281 1.91 17.15 -21.59
C ILE A 281 2.16 18.48 -20.86
N VAL A 282 2.54 18.43 -19.58
CA VAL A 282 2.71 19.61 -18.71
C VAL A 282 4.15 19.65 -18.22
N HIS A 283 4.76 20.83 -18.25
CA HIS A 283 6.08 21.02 -17.66
C HIS A 283 6.04 20.72 -16.16
N TYR A 284 7.00 19.94 -15.68
CA TYR A 284 7.00 19.39 -14.32
C TYR A 284 6.79 20.43 -13.21
N SER A 285 7.32 21.66 -13.36
CA SER A 285 7.18 22.74 -12.38
C SER A 285 5.74 23.19 -12.12
N LYS A 286 4.79 22.79 -12.98
CA LYS A 286 3.35 23.11 -12.86
C LYS A 286 2.53 21.92 -12.39
N LEU A 287 3.15 20.79 -12.06
CA LEU A 287 2.47 19.54 -11.69
C LEU A 287 2.27 19.36 -10.18
N ASN A 288 2.69 20.33 -9.36
CA ASN A 288 2.39 20.35 -7.92
C ASN A 288 0.96 20.85 -7.68
N VAL A 289 -0.01 20.04 -8.08
CA VAL A 289 -1.45 20.30 -7.97
C VAL A 289 -2.14 19.05 -7.43
N ASP A 290 -3.33 19.21 -6.89
CA ASP A 290 -4.05 18.14 -6.19
C ASP A 290 -4.59 17.04 -7.11
N ASP A 291 -4.83 17.37 -8.42
CA ASP A 291 -5.35 16.47 -9.44
C ASP A 291 -4.51 16.47 -10.74
N PRO A 292 -3.21 16.10 -10.74
CA PRO A 292 -2.29 16.32 -11.86
C PRO A 292 -2.77 15.74 -13.20
N ALA A 293 -3.42 14.57 -13.19
CA ALA A 293 -3.95 13.94 -14.41
C ALA A 293 -5.11 14.74 -15.00
N ALA A 294 -6.04 15.17 -14.18
CA ALA A 294 -7.18 15.98 -14.61
C ALA A 294 -6.71 17.37 -15.06
N TYR A 295 -5.75 17.96 -14.35
CA TYR A 295 -5.11 19.22 -14.73
C TYR A 295 -4.43 19.14 -16.09
N ALA A 296 -3.69 18.07 -16.38
CA ALA A 296 -3.03 17.89 -17.68
C ALA A 296 -4.04 17.90 -18.83
N LEU A 297 -5.20 17.25 -18.68
CA LEU A 297 -6.26 17.25 -19.69
C LEU A 297 -6.92 18.62 -19.85
N LYS A 298 -7.07 19.38 -18.75
CA LYS A 298 -7.54 20.78 -18.82
C LYS A 298 -6.59 21.66 -19.63
N VAL A 299 -5.27 21.51 -19.44
CA VAL A 299 -4.23 22.27 -20.17
C VAL A 299 -4.25 22.03 -21.67
N ILE A 300 -4.61 20.83 -22.11
CA ILE A 300 -4.70 20.49 -23.55
C ILE A 300 -6.12 20.67 -24.13
N HIS A 301 -6.99 21.36 -23.41
CA HIS A 301 -8.36 21.67 -23.82
C HIS A 301 -9.26 20.44 -24.07
N LEU A 302 -8.97 19.31 -23.43
CA LEU A 302 -9.76 18.10 -23.48
C LEU A 302 -10.72 17.96 -22.28
N GLY A 303 -11.44 19.04 -21.94
CA GLY A 303 -12.31 19.09 -20.76
C GLY A 303 -13.40 18.02 -20.66
N GLY A 304 -13.87 17.49 -21.81
CA GLY A 304 -14.82 16.34 -21.83
C GLY A 304 -14.19 15.06 -21.29
N TRP A 305 -12.94 14.77 -21.66
CA TRP A 305 -12.17 13.62 -21.22
C TRP A 305 -11.77 13.71 -19.74
N ASN A 306 -11.61 14.94 -19.22
CA ASN A 306 -11.34 15.17 -17.80
C ASN A 306 -12.40 14.52 -16.91
N LYS A 307 -13.69 14.62 -17.26
CA LYS A 307 -14.78 14.00 -16.47
C LYS A 307 -14.64 12.47 -16.40
N ILE A 308 -14.26 11.84 -17.52
CA ILE A 308 -14.07 10.38 -17.59
C ILE A 308 -12.89 9.96 -16.73
N ILE A 309 -11.76 10.66 -16.83
CA ILE A 309 -10.56 10.37 -16.01
C ILE A 309 -10.87 10.56 -14.53
N THR A 310 -11.54 11.64 -14.17
CA THR A 310 -11.94 11.92 -12.78
C THR A 310 -12.84 10.80 -12.22
N LEU A 311 -13.88 10.39 -12.95
CA LEU A 311 -14.77 9.32 -12.50
C LEU A 311 -14.01 8.01 -12.30
N GLY A 312 -13.10 7.70 -13.20
CA GLY A 312 -12.30 6.49 -13.08
C GLY A 312 -11.27 6.54 -11.96
N ALA A 313 -10.64 7.69 -11.74
CA ALA A 313 -9.77 7.89 -10.58
C ALA A 313 -10.56 7.70 -9.28
N LEU A 314 -11.75 8.31 -9.16
CA LEU A 314 -12.61 8.16 -7.98
C LEU A 314 -13.04 6.70 -7.75
N ILE A 315 -13.44 5.98 -8.79
CA ILE A 315 -13.79 4.54 -8.68
C ILE A 315 -12.56 3.73 -8.27
N GLY A 316 -11.42 4.00 -8.88
CA GLY A 316 -10.15 3.31 -8.58
C GLY A 316 -9.71 3.51 -7.13
N ILE A 317 -9.71 4.76 -6.68
CA ILE A 317 -9.33 5.14 -5.31
C ILE A 317 -10.31 4.55 -4.30
N PHE A 318 -11.62 4.66 -4.57
CA PHE A 318 -12.66 4.12 -3.69
C PHE A 318 -12.54 2.61 -3.48
N THR A 319 -12.27 1.86 -4.55
CA THR A 319 -12.09 0.40 -4.44
C THR A 319 -10.79 0.03 -3.72
N ALA A 320 -9.71 0.79 -3.90
CA ALA A 320 -8.47 0.60 -3.15
C ALA A 320 -8.70 0.82 -1.64
N MET A 321 -9.45 1.86 -1.26
CA MET A 321 -9.83 2.09 0.14
C MET A 321 -10.55 0.88 0.76
N ILE A 322 -11.53 0.30 0.06
CA ILE A 322 -12.28 -0.87 0.54
C ILE A 322 -11.33 -2.05 0.75
N THR A 323 -10.47 -2.32 -0.23
CA THR A 323 -9.52 -3.44 -0.17
C THR A 323 -8.54 -3.29 1.00
N MET A 324 -7.96 -2.09 1.18
CA MET A 324 -7.04 -1.80 2.28
C MET A 324 -7.73 -1.85 3.65
N PHE A 325 -8.93 -1.29 3.76
CA PHE A 325 -9.71 -1.34 5.01
C PHE A 325 -10.02 -2.78 5.41
N PHE A 326 -10.43 -3.60 4.44
CA PHE A 326 -10.75 -5.01 4.68
C PHE A 326 -9.50 -5.79 5.11
N GLY A 327 -8.36 -5.60 4.43
CA GLY A 327 -7.07 -6.20 4.79
C GLY A 327 -6.64 -5.85 6.21
N GLY A 328 -6.70 -4.57 6.57
CA GLY A 328 -6.36 -4.09 7.91
C GLY A 328 -7.26 -4.68 9.01
N SER A 329 -8.55 -4.81 8.75
CA SER A 329 -9.48 -5.42 9.70
C SER A 329 -9.19 -6.91 9.97
N ARG A 330 -8.78 -7.66 8.94
CA ARG A 330 -8.34 -9.06 9.05
C ARG A 330 -7.02 -9.20 9.82
N LEU A 331 -6.07 -8.29 9.60
CA LEU A 331 -4.81 -8.28 10.36
C LEU A 331 -5.07 -8.08 11.86
N VAL A 332 -5.87 -7.07 12.21
CA VAL A 332 -6.24 -6.79 13.61
C VAL A 332 -7.00 -7.96 14.23
N TYR A 333 -7.87 -8.62 13.47
CA TYR A 333 -8.51 -9.85 13.89
C TYR A 333 -7.50 -10.96 14.19
N ALA A 334 -6.52 -11.19 13.28
CA ALA A 334 -5.51 -12.21 13.48
C ALA A 334 -4.67 -11.98 14.74
N LEU A 335 -4.23 -10.76 14.97
CA LEU A 335 -3.50 -10.37 16.18
C LEU A 335 -4.33 -10.53 17.45
N GLY A 336 -5.63 -10.19 17.39
CA GLY A 336 -6.57 -10.40 18.49
C GLY A 336 -6.88 -11.88 18.76
N ARG A 337 -7.01 -12.69 17.70
CA ARG A 337 -7.17 -14.15 17.76
C ARG A 337 -5.99 -14.81 18.46
N ASP A 338 -4.78 -14.37 18.13
CA ASP A 338 -3.54 -14.93 18.67
C ASP A 338 -3.21 -14.39 20.09
N GLY A 339 -4.06 -13.46 20.62
CA GLY A 339 -3.98 -12.92 21.97
C GLY A 339 -3.01 -11.75 22.12
N LEU A 340 -2.39 -11.28 21.01
CA LEU A 340 -1.45 -10.15 21.01
C LEU A 340 -2.15 -8.79 21.14
N LEU A 341 -3.43 -8.72 20.74
CA LEU A 341 -4.33 -7.59 21.01
C LEU A 341 -5.46 -7.99 21.95
N PRO A 342 -6.10 -7.02 22.65
CA PRO A 342 -7.24 -7.30 23.50
C PRO A 342 -8.35 -8.06 22.76
N LYS A 343 -8.86 -9.12 23.39
CA LYS A 343 -9.84 -10.04 22.79
C LYS A 343 -11.10 -9.33 22.26
N PHE A 344 -11.50 -8.20 22.87
CA PHE A 344 -12.66 -7.45 22.41
C PHE A 344 -12.44 -6.81 21.03
N ILE A 345 -11.19 -6.48 20.65
CA ILE A 345 -10.86 -5.90 19.35
C ILE A 345 -11.02 -6.94 18.24
N GLY A 346 -10.54 -8.16 18.46
CA GLY A 346 -10.65 -9.27 17.51
C GLY A 346 -12.00 -10.01 17.51
N LYS A 347 -13.00 -9.55 18.29
CA LYS A 347 -14.30 -10.23 18.36
C LYS A 347 -15.10 -10.03 17.07
N VAL A 348 -15.41 -11.14 16.40
CA VAL A 348 -16.27 -11.16 15.21
C VAL A 348 -17.74 -11.16 15.61
N SER A 349 -18.53 -10.32 14.96
CA SER A 349 -19.98 -10.30 15.13
C SER A 349 -20.61 -11.54 14.51
N SER A 350 -21.37 -12.30 15.29
CA SER A 350 -22.12 -13.47 14.81
C SER A 350 -23.17 -13.16 13.75
N LYS A 351 -23.69 -11.91 13.72
CA LYS A 351 -24.70 -11.49 12.75
C LYS A 351 -24.11 -10.99 11.43
N ARG A 352 -22.92 -10.41 11.45
CA ARG A 352 -22.32 -9.70 10.29
C ARG A 352 -21.06 -10.37 9.75
N ALA A 353 -20.51 -11.35 10.47
CA ALA A 353 -19.26 -12.04 10.16
C ALA A 353 -18.03 -11.11 9.96
N VAL A 354 -18.04 -9.92 10.62
CA VAL A 354 -16.96 -8.94 10.57
C VAL A 354 -16.50 -8.55 11.99
N PRO A 355 -15.21 -8.16 12.17
CA PRO A 355 -14.67 -7.72 13.46
C PRO A 355 -15.10 -6.27 13.76
N THR A 356 -16.34 -6.08 14.26
CA THR A 356 -16.98 -4.77 14.42
C THR A 356 -16.18 -3.77 15.23
N ASN A 357 -15.57 -4.21 16.35
CA ASN A 357 -14.78 -3.31 17.20
C ASN A 357 -13.49 -2.87 16.53
N ALA A 358 -12.82 -3.76 15.77
CA ALA A 358 -11.67 -3.41 14.97
C ALA A 358 -12.03 -2.37 13.88
N ILE A 359 -13.18 -2.54 13.21
CA ILE A 359 -13.68 -1.60 12.22
C ILE A 359 -13.93 -0.23 12.84
N ILE A 360 -14.57 -0.14 14.01
CA ILE A 360 -14.86 1.13 14.68
C ILE A 360 -13.54 1.85 15.06
N ILE A 361 -12.59 1.13 15.66
CA ILE A 361 -11.29 1.71 16.03
C ILE A 361 -10.54 2.19 14.78
N ALA A 362 -10.49 1.35 13.75
CA ALA A 362 -9.88 1.72 12.47
C ALA A 362 -10.54 2.97 11.88
N THR A 363 -11.87 3.03 11.87
CA THR A 363 -12.62 4.18 11.35
C THR A 363 -12.23 5.48 12.05
N VAL A 364 -12.18 5.48 13.39
CA VAL A 364 -11.81 6.70 14.15
C VAL A 364 -10.40 7.15 13.78
N ILE A 365 -9.43 6.23 13.77
CA ILE A 365 -8.04 6.52 13.45
C ILE A 365 -7.93 7.04 12.00
N GLN A 366 -8.50 6.31 11.06
CA GLN A 366 -8.44 6.66 9.63
C GLN A 366 -9.10 8.00 9.32
N THR A 367 -10.27 8.27 9.92
CA THR A 367 -10.98 9.54 9.75
C THR A 367 -10.15 10.71 10.27
N PHE A 368 -9.51 10.54 11.43
CA PHE A 368 -8.62 11.55 12.00
C PHE A 368 -7.43 11.82 11.05
N PHE A 369 -6.71 10.79 10.64
CA PHE A 369 -5.55 10.97 9.77
C PHE A 369 -5.93 11.52 8.38
N ALA A 370 -7.03 11.06 7.79
CA ALA A 370 -7.53 11.57 6.51
C ALA A 370 -7.90 13.07 6.57
N GLY A 371 -8.43 13.52 7.71
CA GLY A 371 -8.81 14.90 7.91
C GLY A 371 -7.65 15.84 8.23
N MET A 372 -6.58 15.32 8.84
CA MET A 372 -5.56 16.16 9.48
C MET A 372 -4.18 16.13 8.80
N VAL A 373 -3.85 15.05 8.08
CA VAL A 373 -2.49 14.79 7.58
C VAL A 373 -2.46 14.77 6.05
N PRO A 374 -1.51 15.50 5.43
CA PRO A 374 -1.36 15.52 3.98
C PRO A 374 -1.01 14.16 3.38
N LEU A 375 -1.44 13.92 2.14
CA LEU A 375 -1.17 12.69 1.39
C LEU A 375 0.32 12.31 1.39
N THR A 376 1.21 13.26 1.14
CA THR A 376 2.65 13.01 1.05
C THR A 376 3.25 12.51 2.36
N GLN A 377 2.77 13.04 3.49
CA GLN A 377 3.20 12.58 4.81
C GLN A 377 2.59 11.20 5.15
N LEU A 378 1.32 10.98 4.81
CA LEU A 378 0.69 9.66 4.96
C LEU A 378 1.45 8.60 4.15
N ALA A 379 1.73 8.88 2.87
CA ALA A 379 2.49 7.98 2.01
C ALA A 379 3.88 7.66 2.58
N ALA A 380 4.58 8.67 3.13
CA ALA A 380 5.88 8.46 3.74
C ALA A 380 5.82 7.59 5.01
N LEU A 381 4.79 7.76 5.86
CA LEU A 381 4.57 6.94 7.06
C LEU A 381 4.24 5.49 6.69
N ILE A 382 3.38 5.30 5.70
CA ILE A 382 3.03 3.99 5.16
C ILE A 382 4.29 3.29 4.64
N ASN A 383 5.05 3.98 3.77
CA ASN A 383 6.28 3.44 3.22
C ASN A 383 7.26 2.98 4.29
N ALA A 384 7.41 3.74 5.38
CA ALA A 384 8.34 3.37 6.45
C ALA A 384 7.92 2.07 7.16
N GLY A 385 6.63 1.89 7.43
CA GLY A 385 6.11 0.65 8.03
C GLY A 385 6.26 -0.56 7.10
N THR A 386 5.84 -0.38 5.85
CA THR A 386 5.90 -1.41 4.81
C THR A 386 7.34 -1.83 4.48
N LEU A 387 8.24 -0.86 4.28
CA LEU A 387 9.64 -1.14 3.97
C LEU A 387 10.36 -1.87 5.11
N LEU A 388 9.97 -1.63 6.37
CA LEU A 388 10.45 -2.41 7.49
C LEU A 388 10.05 -3.88 7.36
N ALA A 389 8.77 -4.15 7.13
CA ALA A 389 8.28 -5.51 6.90
C ALA A 389 8.98 -6.16 5.69
N PHE A 390 9.17 -5.42 4.61
CA PHE A 390 9.81 -5.88 3.39
C PHE A 390 11.29 -6.21 3.58
N ALA A 391 12.02 -5.43 4.40
CA ALA A 391 13.40 -5.75 4.77
C ALA A 391 13.47 -7.08 5.54
N PHE A 392 12.61 -7.27 6.55
CA PHE A 392 12.57 -8.52 7.31
C PHE A 392 12.19 -9.73 6.46
N ILE A 393 11.19 -9.61 5.58
CA ILE A 393 10.79 -10.69 4.67
C ILE A 393 11.91 -11.00 3.68
N SER A 394 12.56 -9.99 3.11
CA SER A 394 13.68 -10.20 2.18
C SER A 394 14.85 -10.93 2.85
N PHE A 395 15.33 -10.44 4.00
CA PHE A 395 16.38 -11.14 4.76
C PHE A 395 15.90 -12.49 5.29
N GLY A 396 14.60 -12.65 5.54
CA GLY A 396 13.97 -13.87 6.04
C GLY A 396 14.03 -15.06 5.08
N VAL A 397 14.26 -14.83 3.79
CA VAL A 397 14.49 -15.92 2.82
C VAL A 397 15.71 -16.74 3.22
N ILE A 398 16.73 -16.14 3.86
CA ILE A 398 17.96 -16.83 4.26
C ILE A 398 17.68 -17.88 5.36
N PRO A 399 17.10 -17.50 6.53
CA PRO A 399 16.74 -18.49 7.54
C PRO A 399 15.62 -19.43 7.08
N LEU A 400 14.67 -19.00 6.21
CA LEU A 400 13.65 -19.88 5.65
C LEU A 400 14.27 -21.09 4.95
N ARG A 401 15.25 -20.88 4.06
CA ARG A 401 15.93 -21.95 3.33
C ARG A 401 16.83 -22.84 4.21
N ARG A 402 17.17 -22.39 5.41
CA ARG A 402 17.93 -23.18 6.38
C ARG A 402 17.05 -24.06 7.27
N ARG A 403 15.74 -23.81 7.29
CA ARG A 403 14.76 -24.60 8.05
C ARG A 403 14.50 -25.92 7.33
N LYS A 404 14.83 -27.04 8.00
CA LYS A 404 14.62 -28.41 7.47
C LYS A 404 13.18 -28.91 7.65
N ASP A 405 12.46 -28.30 8.57
CA ASP A 405 11.06 -28.61 8.89
C ASP A 405 10.06 -27.92 7.96
N ILE A 406 10.51 -26.96 7.13
CA ILE A 406 9.69 -26.30 6.12
C ILE A 406 10.12 -26.74 4.74
N VAL A 407 9.30 -27.56 4.10
CA VAL A 407 9.56 -28.04 2.73
C VAL A 407 9.00 -27.03 1.74
N ASN A 408 9.83 -26.53 0.84
CA ASN A 408 9.42 -25.67 -0.25
C ASN A 408 9.77 -26.32 -1.60
N ASP A 409 8.78 -26.97 -2.19
CA ASP A 409 8.90 -27.59 -3.54
C ASP A 409 8.41 -26.65 -4.66
N GLY A 410 7.95 -25.45 -4.29
CA GLY A 410 7.44 -24.44 -5.23
C GLY A 410 8.50 -23.40 -5.62
N PHE A 411 8.07 -22.13 -5.69
CA PHE A 411 8.92 -21.05 -6.13
C PHE A 411 10.06 -20.76 -5.14
N LYS A 412 11.25 -20.56 -5.69
CA LYS A 412 12.45 -20.12 -4.96
C LYS A 412 13.02 -18.88 -5.63
N MET A 413 13.19 -17.79 -4.86
CA MET A 413 13.79 -16.56 -5.33
C MET A 413 15.15 -16.81 -5.97
N PRO A 414 15.41 -16.36 -7.22
CA PRO A 414 16.65 -16.62 -7.93
C PRO A 414 17.85 -15.89 -7.28
N TRP A 415 19.04 -16.24 -7.74
CA TRP A 415 20.32 -15.64 -7.31
C TRP A 415 20.52 -15.60 -5.78
N TYR A 416 20.12 -16.63 -5.11
CA TYR A 416 20.33 -16.79 -3.67
C TYR A 416 21.82 -16.94 -3.33
N PRO A 417 22.35 -16.30 -2.27
CA PRO A 417 21.66 -15.40 -1.33
C PRO A 417 21.68 -13.92 -1.76
N PHE A 418 22.24 -13.58 -2.92
CA PHE A 418 22.50 -12.20 -3.35
C PHE A 418 21.22 -11.37 -3.48
N LEU A 419 20.21 -11.87 -4.20
CA LEU A 419 19.00 -11.11 -4.47
C LEU A 419 18.16 -10.84 -3.21
N PRO A 420 17.94 -11.78 -2.27
CA PRO A 420 17.33 -11.51 -0.97
C PRO A 420 18.06 -10.42 -0.17
N ILE A 421 19.40 -10.48 -0.12
CA ILE A 421 20.19 -9.47 0.59
C ILE A 421 20.05 -8.11 -0.06
N LEU A 422 20.16 -8.04 -1.39
CA LEU A 422 20.02 -6.81 -2.15
C LEU A 422 18.63 -6.17 -1.96
N SER A 423 17.58 -6.98 -2.01
CA SER A 423 16.20 -6.55 -1.75
C SER A 423 16.04 -5.94 -0.35
N GLY A 424 16.56 -6.60 0.68
CA GLY A 424 16.55 -6.09 2.04
C GLY A 424 17.33 -4.78 2.20
N LEU A 425 18.52 -4.68 1.57
CA LEU A 425 19.34 -3.48 1.60
C LEU A 425 18.66 -2.30 0.90
N PHE A 426 18.01 -2.51 -0.23
CA PHE A 426 17.23 -1.46 -0.90
C PHE A 426 16.01 -1.01 -0.06
N SER A 427 15.34 -1.94 0.62
CA SER A 427 14.25 -1.58 1.55
C SER A 427 14.78 -0.68 2.68
N VAL A 428 15.91 -1.02 3.27
CA VAL A 428 16.58 -0.19 4.29
C VAL A 428 17.04 1.15 3.70
N TYR A 429 17.62 1.16 2.50
CA TYR A 429 18.01 2.39 1.82
C TYR A 429 16.86 3.35 1.62
N PHE A 430 15.68 2.85 1.19
CA PHE A 430 14.51 3.69 1.05
C PHE A 430 14.03 4.26 2.39
N ILE A 431 14.08 3.48 3.48
CA ILE A 431 13.79 4.02 4.83
C ILE A 431 14.72 5.18 5.17
N VAL A 432 16.02 5.06 4.86
CA VAL A 432 17.01 6.13 5.11
C VAL A 432 16.69 7.39 4.29
N MET A 433 16.19 7.23 3.07
CA MET A 433 15.82 8.36 2.19
C MET A 433 14.55 9.07 2.60
N LEU A 434 13.69 8.47 3.45
CA LEU A 434 12.48 9.12 3.93
C LEU A 434 12.78 10.38 4.77
N PRO A 435 11.85 11.33 4.85
CA PRO A 435 11.99 12.53 5.66
C PRO A 435 12.29 12.22 7.14
N SER A 436 13.08 13.09 7.80
CA SER A 436 13.46 12.87 9.19
C SER A 436 12.27 12.81 10.14
N LEU A 437 11.24 13.63 9.89
CA LEU A 437 10.00 13.62 10.68
C LEU A 437 9.30 12.25 10.58
N THR A 438 9.23 11.66 9.39
CA THR A 438 8.67 10.33 9.17
C THR A 438 9.44 9.26 9.97
N LYS A 439 10.78 9.30 9.92
CA LYS A 439 11.62 8.36 10.67
C LYS A 439 11.38 8.45 12.18
N ILE A 440 11.28 9.66 12.72
CA ILE A 440 10.97 9.89 14.14
C ILE A 440 9.58 9.34 14.47
N SER A 441 8.55 9.67 13.67
CA SER A 441 7.18 9.23 13.91
C SER A 441 7.04 7.71 13.91
N VAL A 442 7.68 7.04 12.93
CA VAL A 442 7.64 5.57 12.87
C VAL A 442 8.47 4.94 14.00
N SER A 443 9.58 5.56 14.39
CA SER A 443 10.34 5.09 15.57
C SER A 443 9.50 5.17 16.84
N ILE A 444 8.76 6.26 17.04
CA ILE A 444 7.81 6.39 18.16
C ILE A 444 6.74 5.30 18.08
N TRP A 445 6.15 5.07 16.89
CA TRP A 445 5.16 4.02 16.68
C TRP A 445 5.69 2.64 17.06
N LEU A 446 6.91 2.30 16.61
CA LEU A 446 7.53 1.02 16.94
C LEU A 446 7.83 0.88 18.44
N VAL A 447 8.30 1.95 19.09
CA VAL A 447 8.51 1.95 20.55
C VAL A 447 7.19 1.72 21.28
N LEU A 448 6.10 2.35 20.87
CA LEU A 448 4.76 2.06 21.43
C LEU A 448 4.35 0.61 21.23
N GLY A 449 4.65 0.02 20.06
CA GLY A 449 4.42 -1.40 19.81
C GLY A 449 5.24 -2.33 20.71
N ILE A 450 6.49 -1.99 20.95
CA ILE A 450 7.37 -2.72 21.89
C ILE A 450 6.79 -2.65 23.31
N ILE A 451 6.45 -1.45 23.79
CA ILE A 451 5.86 -1.26 25.11
C ILE A 451 4.57 -2.07 25.23
N PHE A 452 3.70 -1.99 24.24
CA PHE A 452 2.43 -2.72 24.23
C PHE A 452 2.64 -4.24 24.30
N TYR A 453 3.62 -4.77 23.57
CA TYR A 453 3.97 -6.20 23.61
C TYR A 453 4.37 -6.65 25.00
N PHE A 454 5.28 -5.92 25.65
CA PHE A 454 5.76 -6.29 26.98
C PHE A 454 4.72 -6.08 28.09
N VAL A 455 3.86 -5.07 27.97
CA VAL A 455 2.82 -4.78 28.97
C VAL A 455 1.64 -5.73 28.82
N TYR A 456 1.20 -5.98 27.59
CA TYR A 456 -0.02 -6.75 27.30
C TYR A 456 0.27 -8.05 26.54
N GLY A 457 0.88 -7.95 25.36
CA GLY A 457 0.98 -9.02 24.36
C GLY A 457 1.57 -10.31 24.92
N ILE A 458 2.77 -10.24 25.49
CA ILE A 458 3.49 -11.41 26.04
C ILE A 458 2.71 -12.14 27.14
N ASN A 459 1.84 -11.43 27.89
CA ASN A 459 1.07 -12.01 28.96
C ASN A 459 -0.20 -12.73 28.48
N HIS A 460 -0.72 -12.35 27.33
CA HIS A 460 -1.99 -12.83 26.78
C HIS A 460 -1.80 -13.67 25.51
N SER A 461 -0.58 -13.74 24.98
CA SER A 461 -0.24 -14.55 23.81
C SER A 461 -0.65 -16.00 24.01
N LYS A 462 -1.33 -16.56 23.02
CA LYS A 462 -1.64 -17.99 22.99
C LYS A 462 -0.40 -18.84 22.83
N LEU A 463 0.57 -18.37 22.02
CA LEU A 463 1.82 -19.10 21.78
C LEU A 463 2.63 -19.24 23.07
N GLN A 464 2.71 -18.19 23.90
CA GLN A 464 3.44 -18.22 25.17
C GLN A 464 2.74 -19.08 26.25
N ASN A 465 1.43 -19.27 26.11
CA ASN A 465 0.61 -20.02 27.06
C ASN A 465 0.29 -21.45 26.55
N GLN A 466 0.87 -21.88 25.43
CA GLN A 466 0.89 -23.29 24.98
C GLN A 466 2.11 -23.96 25.64
N ASP A 467 1.89 -24.74 26.68
CA ASP A 467 2.87 -25.65 27.29
C ASP A 467 2.99 -26.93 26.49
#